data_31c3b35acc4f93933b9e2ee0137f8bde
#
_entry.id   31c3b35acc4f93933b9e2ee0137f8bde
#
_cell.length_a   1.000
_cell.length_b   1.000
_cell.length_c   1.000
_cell.angle_alpha   90.00
_cell.angle_beta   90.00
_cell.angle_gamma   90.00
#
_symmetry.space_group_name_H-M   'P 1'
#
loop_
_entity.id
_entity.type
_entity.pdbx_description
1 polymer ?
#
loop_
_entity_poly.entity_id
_entity_poly.type
_entity_poly.pdbx_seq_one_letter_code
_entity_poly.pdbx_strand_id
1 'polypeptide(L)'
;MENYINRTEPDYRWEPTKVLNEPWGTIAHYKLVSQKWRGHVWTHHLVIVRPCSIRNPDIAFLKISGDGDIKNQINSLKILAERSGAVTAVLMNVPNQPFYEGRCEDALIAYTFKQYLKTGDETWPLLFPMVKSAVKAMDAIQDIVKLEHKQQINRFVVNGASKRGWATWLAAAVDKRITAIAPMVIGTLNIKAQLHWSEQIYGKQSTKLKDYTELNLHRNVGNEAMQKLRNWIDPYAYIHRFTMPKLLLLGTNDPFWTVDSLRHYWHDLPEPKLIYQTPNAGHDLNGGDQALQTLAAFLELIADHKPLPKIAWKFNNVANTHINVHIDSNEPVGAISLWSTHSDDLDFRNNQWTAQKLNITRDSSHAKTSIPLPHSGYQAYLRLCLR
;
A
#
# COMPACT_ATOMS: atom_id res chain seq x y z
N MET A 1 9.92 2.45 17.44
CA MET A 1 9.47 3.28 16.29
C MET A 1 8.86 4.59 16.77
N GLU A 2 7.78 4.60 17.56
CA GLU A 2 7.09 5.83 18.01
C GLU A 2 8.03 6.88 18.64
N ASN A 3 8.93 6.46 19.53
CA ASN A 3 9.92 7.36 20.13
C ASN A 3 10.78 8.08 19.07
N TYR A 4 11.09 7.40 17.96
CA TYR A 4 11.82 8.01 16.85
C TYR A 4 10.97 9.04 16.11
N ILE A 5 9.73 8.68 15.77
CA ILE A 5 8.82 9.55 15.03
C ILE A 5 8.54 10.85 15.79
N ASN A 6 8.34 10.75 17.11
CA ASN A 6 7.96 11.87 17.97
C ASN A 6 9.13 12.78 18.38
N ARG A 7 10.38 12.46 17.97
CA ARG A 7 11.51 13.36 18.23
C ARG A 7 11.32 14.69 17.50
N THR A 8 11.62 15.78 18.20
CA THR A 8 11.69 17.11 17.58
C THR A 8 12.75 17.14 16.49
N GLU A 9 12.46 17.77 15.39
CA GLU A 9 13.37 17.95 14.26
C GLU A 9 13.66 19.44 14.05
N PRO A 10 14.75 19.96 14.59
CA PRO A 10 15.11 21.37 14.45
C PRO A 10 15.40 21.78 13.01
N ASP A 11 15.78 20.82 12.17
CA ASP A 11 16.05 21.05 10.74
C ASP A 11 14.76 21.05 9.89
N TYR A 12 13.58 20.68 10.45
CA TYR A 12 12.33 20.65 9.70
C TYR A 12 11.98 22.02 9.15
N ARG A 13 11.80 22.09 7.85
CA ARG A 13 11.33 23.28 7.12
C ARG A 13 10.84 22.92 5.73
N TRP A 14 10.06 23.79 5.16
CA TRP A 14 9.67 23.72 3.76
C TRP A 14 9.80 25.08 3.10
N GLU A 15 10.05 25.09 1.81
CA GLU A 15 10.19 26.29 0.99
C GLU A 15 9.56 26.09 -0.39
N PRO A 16 8.76 27.04 -0.90
CA PRO A 16 8.19 26.95 -2.23
C PRO A 16 9.31 27.07 -3.28
N THR A 17 9.21 26.29 -4.36
CA THR A 17 10.18 26.31 -5.45
C THR A 17 9.55 26.70 -6.79
N LYS A 18 8.27 26.31 -7.01
CA LYS A 18 7.56 26.60 -8.24
C LYS A 18 6.06 26.47 -8.03
N VAL A 19 5.28 27.36 -8.65
CA VAL A 19 3.82 27.25 -8.71
C VAL A 19 3.40 27.35 -10.18
N LEU A 20 2.54 26.46 -10.60
CA LEU A 20 1.91 26.42 -11.92
C LEU A 20 0.41 26.55 -11.76
N ASN A 21 -0.17 27.53 -12.46
CA ASN A 21 -1.62 27.70 -12.52
C ASN A 21 -2.11 27.09 -13.83
N GLU A 22 -3.01 26.14 -13.71
CA GLU A 22 -3.64 25.43 -14.80
C GLU A 22 -5.15 25.72 -14.80
N PRO A 23 -5.85 25.58 -15.95
CA PRO A 23 -7.29 25.84 -16.00
C PRO A 23 -8.13 25.01 -15.01
N TRP A 24 -7.62 23.86 -14.58
CA TRP A 24 -8.27 22.94 -13.69
C TRP A 24 -7.82 23.04 -12.23
N GLY A 25 -6.74 23.77 -11.93
CA GLY A 25 -6.21 23.86 -10.57
C GLY A 25 -4.78 24.38 -10.50
N THR A 26 -4.15 24.24 -9.35
CA THR A 26 -2.76 24.64 -9.11
C THR A 26 -1.88 23.45 -8.82
N ILE A 27 -0.63 23.51 -9.27
CA ILE A 27 0.44 22.56 -8.97
C ILE A 27 1.56 23.35 -8.29
N ALA A 28 1.76 23.10 -7.01
CA ALA A 28 2.78 23.79 -6.23
C ALA A 28 3.89 22.81 -5.80
N HIS A 29 5.13 23.21 -6.04
CA HIS A 29 6.31 22.42 -5.74
C HIS A 29 7.05 23.04 -4.55
N TYR A 30 7.45 22.19 -3.62
CA TYR A 30 8.17 22.60 -2.42
C TYR A 30 9.39 21.71 -2.21
N LYS A 31 10.44 22.29 -1.66
CA LYS A 31 11.54 21.55 -1.06
C LYS A 31 11.20 21.35 0.42
N LEU A 32 11.11 20.11 0.85
CA LEU A 32 10.85 19.73 2.23
C LEU A 32 12.10 19.12 2.85
N VAL A 33 12.61 19.70 3.92
CA VAL A 33 13.57 19.04 4.82
C VAL A 33 12.77 18.41 5.94
N SER A 34 12.72 17.07 5.98
CA SER A 34 11.88 16.35 6.95
C SER A 34 12.58 16.11 8.27
N GLN A 35 13.89 15.84 8.25
CA GLN A 35 14.66 15.43 9.41
C GLN A 35 16.14 15.36 9.11
N LYS A 36 16.93 15.18 10.18
CA LYS A 36 18.33 14.74 10.10
C LYS A 36 18.42 13.31 10.63
N TRP A 37 18.85 12.37 9.77
CA TRP A 37 19.04 10.97 10.11
C TRP A 37 20.51 10.58 9.97
N ARG A 38 21.13 10.12 11.08
CA ARG A 38 22.54 9.66 11.12
C ARG A 38 23.52 10.63 10.47
N GLY A 39 23.34 11.92 10.76
CA GLY A 39 24.19 12.99 10.20
C GLY A 39 23.76 13.52 8.83
N HIS A 40 22.86 12.81 8.12
CA HIS A 40 22.37 13.21 6.80
C HIS A 40 21.06 13.98 6.90
N VAL A 41 21.00 15.14 6.26
CA VAL A 41 19.75 15.92 6.11
C VAL A 41 18.90 15.30 5.02
N TRP A 42 17.68 14.92 5.36
CA TRP A 42 16.73 14.33 4.40
C TRP A 42 15.92 15.43 3.72
N THR A 43 16.10 15.51 2.43
CA THR A 43 15.45 16.51 1.56
C THR A 43 14.57 15.83 0.54
N HIS A 44 13.34 16.29 0.44
CA HIS A 44 12.32 15.71 -0.42
C HIS A 44 11.77 16.77 -1.37
N HIS A 45 11.27 16.34 -2.52
CA HIS A 45 10.42 17.13 -3.37
C HIS A 45 8.96 16.80 -3.01
N LEU A 46 8.28 17.78 -2.42
CA LEU A 46 6.84 17.71 -2.13
C LEU A 46 6.09 18.47 -3.23
N VAL A 47 5.14 17.80 -3.89
CA VAL A 47 4.24 18.45 -4.85
C VAL A 47 2.83 18.38 -4.33
N ILE A 48 2.15 19.53 -4.32
CA ILE A 48 0.75 19.65 -3.90
C ILE A 48 -0.07 20.06 -5.12
N VAL A 49 -1.13 19.32 -5.37
CA VAL A 49 -2.10 19.58 -6.43
C VAL A 49 -3.44 19.95 -5.78
N ARG A 50 -3.96 21.12 -6.17
CA ARG A 50 -5.22 21.63 -5.65
C ARG A 50 -6.17 21.93 -6.83
N PRO A 51 -7.33 21.25 -6.93
CA PRO A 51 -8.30 21.53 -7.99
C PRO A 51 -8.96 22.88 -7.78
N CYS A 52 -9.49 23.51 -8.83
CA CYS A 52 -10.24 24.76 -8.74
C CYS A 52 -11.47 24.63 -7.83
N SER A 53 -12.14 23.48 -7.88
CA SER A 53 -13.31 23.19 -7.05
C SER A 53 -12.94 22.28 -5.90
N ILE A 54 -12.77 22.82 -4.71
CA ILE A 54 -12.59 22.08 -3.47
C ILE A 54 -13.97 21.75 -2.89
N ARG A 55 -14.35 20.48 -2.89
CA ARG A 55 -15.58 19.97 -2.25
C ARG A 55 -15.31 19.44 -0.85
N ASN A 56 -14.12 18.90 -0.64
CA ASN A 56 -13.71 18.24 0.61
C ASN A 56 -12.49 18.95 1.20
N PRO A 57 -12.69 20.08 1.93
CA PRO A 57 -11.61 20.98 2.36
C PRO A 57 -10.81 20.45 3.55
N ASP A 58 -11.31 19.48 4.30
CA ASP A 58 -10.71 18.98 5.55
C ASP A 58 -9.82 17.73 5.37
N ILE A 59 -9.77 17.21 4.15
CA ILE A 59 -9.01 16.00 3.81
C ILE A 59 -7.97 16.26 2.72
N ALA A 60 -6.84 15.57 2.82
CA ALA A 60 -5.85 15.50 1.76
C ALA A 60 -5.43 14.05 1.47
N PHE A 61 -5.03 13.80 0.24
CA PHE A 61 -4.37 12.57 -0.17
C PHE A 61 -2.86 12.78 -0.20
N LEU A 62 -2.10 11.87 0.39
CA LEU A 62 -0.63 11.86 0.34
C LEU A 62 -0.11 10.55 -0.25
N LYS A 63 0.59 10.63 -1.37
CA LYS A 63 1.37 9.52 -1.94
C LYS A 63 2.82 9.59 -1.47
N ILE A 64 3.31 8.51 -0.86
CA ILE A 64 4.73 8.33 -0.56
C ILE A 64 5.38 7.69 -1.78
N SER A 65 6.39 8.32 -2.35
CA SER A 65 7.07 7.87 -3.57
C SER A 65 8.59 7.87 -3.42
N GLY A 66 9.26 7.05 -4.23
CA GLY A 66 10.70 7.09 -4.40
C GLY A 66 11.13 8.11 -5.45
N ASP A 67 12.22 7.80 -6.11
CA ASP A 67 12.64 8.50 -7.31
C ASP A 67 11.76 8.04 -8.48
N GLY A 68 11.36 8.93 -9.34
CA GLY A 68 10.51 8.58 -10.47
C GLY A 68 10.07 9.80 -11.27
N ASP A 69 9.31 9.56 -12.33
CA ASP A 69 8.81 10.62 -13.20
C ASP A 69 7.72 11.45 -12.49
N ILE A 70 8.07 12.68 -12.15
CA ILE A 70 7.17 13.61 -11.49
C ILE A 70 5.94 13.97 -12.34
N LYS A 71 6.05 13.96 -13.67
CA LYS A 71 4.92 14.26 -14.57
C LYS A 71 3.83 13.19 -14.44
N ASN A 72 4.23 11.92 -14.42
CA ASN A 72 3.29 10.83 -14.22
C ASN A 72 2.64 10.88 -12.83
N GLN A 73 3.39 11.29 -11.80
CA GLN A 73 2.83 11.50 -10.47
C GLN A 73 1.78 12.61 -10.48
N ILE A 74 2.08 13.77 -11.09
CA ILE A 74 1.15 14.91 -11.19
C ILE A 74 -0.13 14.51 -11.96
N ASN A 75 -0.02 13.76 -13.06
CA ASN A 75 -1.19 13.29 -13.81
C ASN A 75 -2.10 12.41 -12.93
N SER A 76 -1.52 11.51 -12.16
CA SER A 76 -2.29 10.68 -11.21
C SER A 76 -2.93 11.52 -10.11
N LEU A 77 -2.19 12.49 -9.54
CA LEU A 77 -2.72 13.40 -8.51
C LEU A 77 -3.85 14.26 -9.03
N LYS A 78 -3.78 14.72 -10.28
CA LYS A 78 -4.86 15.49 -10.92
C LYS A 78 -6.16 14.68 -10.96
N ILE A 79 -6.09 13.44 -11.47
CA ILE A 79 -7.27 12.54 -11.51
C ILE A 79 -7.87 12.36 -10.12
N LEU A 80 -7.04 12.13 -9.11
CA LEU A 80 -7.46 11.97 -7.73
C LEU A 80 -8.09 13.24 -7.16
N ALA A 81 -7.47 14.41 -7.44
CA ALA A 81 -7.95 15.72 -6.96
C ALA A 81 -9.29 16.11 -7.58
N GLU A 82 -9.43 15.99 -8.91
CA GLU A 82 -10.67 16.31 -9.62
C GLU A 82 -11.82 15.41 -9.16
N ARG A 83 -11.55 14.12 -9.01
CA ARG A 83 -12.57 13.15 -8.63
C ARG A 83 -12.99 13.29 -7.16
N SER A 84 -12.06 13.45 -6.26
CA SER A 84 -12.36 13.60 -4.83
C SER A 84 -12.77 15.02 -4.42
N GLY A 85 -12.40 16.05 -5.19
CA GLY A 85 -12.54 17.44 -4.77
C GLY A 85 -11.69 17.81 -3.55
N ALA A 86 -10.60 17.09 -3.32
CA ALA A 86 -9.67 17.27 -2.20
C ALA A 86 -8.28 17.70 -2.70
N VAL A 87 -7.47 18.22 -1.78
CA VAL A 87 -6.03 18.42 -2.03
C VAL A 87 -5.34 17.07 -2.16
N THR A 88 -4.45 16.94 -3.16
CA THR A 88 -3.63 15.74 -3.32
C THR A 88 -2.16 16.09 -3.35
N ALA A 89 -1.31 15.23 -2.83
CA ALA A 89 0.12 15.48 -2.76
C ALA A 89 0.95 14.23 -3.00
N VAL A 90 2.17 14.42 -3.46
CA VAL A 90 3.20 13.38 -3.50
C VAL A 90 4.47 13.84 -2.81
N LEU A 91 4.97 13.00 -1.93
CA LEU A 91 6.30 13.12 -1.33
C LEU A 91 7.26 12.24 -2.09
N MET A 92 8.17 12.84 -2.84
CA MET A 92 9.22 12.15 -3.60
C MET A 92 10.46 11.90 -2.74
N ASN A 93 11.35 11.04 -3.22
CA ASN A 93 12.65 10.73 -2.63
C ASN A 93 12.54 10.09 -1.23
N VAL A 94 11.66 9.10 -1.10
CA VAL A 94 11.53 8.28 0.12
C VAL A 94 11.91 6.83 -0.20
N PRO A 95 13.01 6.29 0.36
CA PRO A 95 13.98 6.96 1.24
C PRO A 95 14.78 8.02 0.50
N ASN A 96 15.44 8.89 1.27
CA ASN A 96 16.48 9.76 0.75
C ASN A 96 17.72 8.88 0.51
N GLN A 97 18.18 8.79 -0.72
CA GLN A 97 19.19 7.82 -1.17
C GLN A 97 20.00 8.37 -2.35
N PRO A 98 21.22 7.82 -2.66
CA PRO A 98 21.88 6.65 -2.06
C PRO A 98 22.63 6.96 -0.76
N PHE A 99 22.86 5.91 0.05
CA PHE A 99 23.75 5.97 1.24
C PHE A 99 24.69 4.76 1.28
N TYR A 100 25.68 4.80 2.17
CA TYR A 100 26.55 3.67 2.53
C TYR A 100 27.03 2.85 1.31
N GLU A 101 28.00 3.40 0.60
CA GLU A 101 28.60 2.79 -0.61
C GLU A 101 27.60 2.67 -1.78
N GLY A 102 26.71 3.66 -1.93
CA GLY A 102 25.78 3.72 -3.05
C GLY A 102 24.56 2.81 -2.92
N ARG A 103 24.27 2.27 -1.73
CA ARG A 103 23.08 1.44 -1.54
C ARG A 103 21.80 2.23 -1.70
N CYS A 104 20.85 1.62 -2.37
CA CYS A 104 19.52 2.14 -2.61
C CYS A 104 18.46 1.09 -2.26
N GLU A 105 17.21 1.52 -2.11
CA GLU A 105 16.03 0.68 -2.09
C GLU A 105 16.13 -0.46 -1.04
N ASP A 106 15.82 -1.69 -1.42
CA ASP A 106 15.80 -2.86 -0.52
C ASP A 106 17.18 -3.16 0.07
N ALA A 107 18.24 -2.99 -0.72
CA ALA A 107 19.62 -3.17 -0.26
C ALA A 107 19.98 -2.18 0.87
N LEU A 108 19.47 -0.94 0.79
CA LEU A 108 19.66 0.05 1.84
C LEU A 108 18.87 -0.29 3.10
N ILE A 109 17.60 -0.70 2.97
CA ILE A 109 16.76 -1.12 4.11
C ILE A 109 17.44 -2.30 4.82
N ALA A 110 17.78 -3.36 4.07
CA ALA A 110 18.41 -4.55 4.59
C ALA A 110 19.74 -4.24 5.30
N TYR A 111 20.58 -3.39 4.70
CA TYR A 111 21.82 -2.93 5.33
C TYR A 111 21.55 -2.27 6.69
N THR A 112 20.55 -1.41 6.79
CA THR A 112 20.23 -0.73 8.06
C THR A 112 19.73 -1.69 9.14
N PHE A 113 18.99 -2.73 8.77
CA PHE A 113 18.59 -3.80 9.68
C PHE A 113 19.83 -4.56 10.21
N LYS A 114 20.77 -4.90 9.31
CA LYS A 114 22.03 -5.52 9.69
C LYS A 114 22.82 -4.65 10.68
N GLN A 115 22.88 -3.34 10.44
CA GLN A 115 23.57 -2.42 11.34
C GLN A 115 22.91 -2.36 12.73
N TYR A 116 21.58 -2.33 12.79
CA TYR A 116 20.86 -2.44 14.06
C TYR A 116 21.21 -3.74 14.80
N LEU A 117 21.14 -4.87 14.12
CA LEU A 117 21.44 -6.18 14.72
C LEU A 117 22.89 -6.29 15.22
N LYS A 118 23.81 -5.59 14.56
CA LYS A 118 25.22 -5.54 14.95
C LYS A 118 25.50 -4.62 16.13
N THR A 119 24.83 -3.47 16.19
CA THR A 119 25.19 -2.38 17.12
C THR A 119 24.21 -2.20 18.27
N GLY A 120 23.00 -2.71 18.16
CA GLY A 120 21.90 -2.43 19.08
C GLY A 120 21.31 -1.02 18.99
N ASP A 121 21.84 -0.16 18.10
CA ASP A 121 21.36 1.22 17.96
C ASP A 121 20.02 1.26 17.22
N GLU A 122 18.95 1.56 17.97
CA GLU A 122 17.56 1.59 17.52
C GLU A 122 17.25 2.67 16.48
N THR A 123 18.20 3.57 16.20
CA THR A 123 18.03 4.62 15.19
C THR A 123 18.39 4.17 13.78
N TRP A 124 18.91 2.94 13.61
CA TRP A 124 19.31 2.42 12.33
C TRP A 124 18.15 2.10 11.37
N PRO A 125 17.05 1.42 11.77
CA PRO A 125 16.06 0.93 10.82
C PRO A 125 15.53 2.03 9.91
N LEU A 126 15.83 1.93 8.60
CA LEU A 126 15.51 2.94 7.59
C LEU A 126 14.00 3.23 7.46
N LEU A 127 13.15 2.27 7.80
CA LEU A 127 11.71 2.48 7.81
C LEU A 127 11.27 3.60 8.76
N PHE A 128 12.03 3.85 9.83
CA PHE A 128 11.68 4.91 10.77
C PHE A 128 11.80 6.31 10.14
N PRO A 129 12.94 6.70 9.55
CA PRO A 129 13.00 7.98 8.84
C PRO A 129 12.07 8.03 7.62
N MET A 130 11.77 6.91 6.94
CA MET A 130 10.77 6.89 5.86
C MET A 130 9.37 7.25 6.36
N VAL A 131 8.94 6.66 7.48
CA VAL A 131 7.67 6.98 8.14
C VAL A 131 7.66 8.44 8.62
N LYS A 132 8.74 8.89 9.27
CA LYS A 132 8.85 10.27 9.75
C LYS A 132 8.78 11.29 8.62
N SER A 133 9.34 10.98 7.45
CA SER A 133 9.21 11.85 6.28
C SER A 133 7.75 12.01 5.83
N ALA A 134 6.95 10.95 5.88
CA ALA A 134 5.52 11.03 5.57
C ALA A 134 4.76 11.86 6.63
N VAL A 135 5.05 11.69 7.91
CA VAL A 135 4.46 12.49 8.99
C VAL A 135 4.80 13.97 8.81
N LYS A 136 6.08 14.29 8.50
CA LYS A 136 6.53 15.67 8.25
C LYS A 136 5.96 16.27 6.96
N ALA A 137 5.68 15.45 5.96
CA ALA A 137 4.96 15.91 4.77
C ALA A 137 3.50 16.28 5.09
N MET A 138 2.83 15.52 5.97
CA MET A 138 1.49 15.89 6.43
C MET A 138 1.52 17.21 7.23
N ASP A 139 2.51 17.42 8.10
CA ASP A 139 2.71 18.70 8.80
C ASP A 139 2.86 19.84 7.78
N ALA A 140 3.73 19.69 6.79
CA ALA A 140 3.95 20.69 5.75
C ALA A 140 2.68 20.99 4.92
N ILE A 141 1.93 19.96 4.53
CA ILE A 141 0.67 20.13 3.78
C ILE A 141 -0.35 20.93 4.61
N GLN A 142 -0.48 20.63 5.91
CA GLN A 142 -1.36 21.38 6.80
C GLN A 142 -0.95 22.84 6.91
N ASP A 143 0.35 23.12 7.12
CA ASP A 143 0.88 24.47 7.25
C ASP A 143 0.70 25.27 5.96
N ILE A 144 1.07 24.71 4.81
CA ILE A 144 0.99 25.33 3.49
C ILE A 144 -0.47 25.68 3.16
N VAL A 145 -1.36 24.69 3.23
CA VAL A 145 -2.77 24.87 2.86
C VAL A 145 -3.47 25.87 3.79
N LYS A 146 -3.13 25.86 5.08
CA LYS A 146 -3.63 26.85 6.04
C LYS A 146 -3.12 28.26 5.73
N LEU A 147 -1.82 28.39 5.44
CA LEU A 147 -1.18 29.67 5.18
C LEU A 147 -1.67 30.29 3.86
N GLU A 148 -1.65 29.51 2.78
CA GLU A 148 -1.91 30.01 1.43
C GLU A 148 -3.41 30.08 1.09
N HIS A 149 -4.24 29.17 1.64
CA HIS A 149 -5.64 29.03 1.26
C HIS A 149 -6.65 29.19 2.40
N LYS A 150 -6.18 29.44 3.65
CA LYS A 150 -7.03 29.56 4.86
C LYS A 150 -7.90 28.31 5.10
N GLN A 151 -7.47 27.17 4.59
CA GLN A 151 -8.14 25.87 4.67
C GLN A 151 -7.43 25.00 5.71
N GLN A 152 -8.18 24.20 6.47
CA GLN A 152 -7.63 23.33 7.50
C GLN A 152 -7.80 21.87 7.09
N ILE A 153 -6.67 21.17 6.88
CA ILE A 153 -6.63 19.73 6.65
C ILE A 153 -6.53 19.03 8.01
N ASN A 154 -7.46 18.13 8.30
CA ASN A 154 -7.48 17.34 9.55
C ASN A 154 -7.37 15.84 9.30
N ARG A 155 -7.62 15.38 8.08
CA ARG A 155 -7.66 13.99 7.69
C ARG A 155 -6.74 13.73 6.49
N PHE A 156 -6.10 12.58 6.51
CA PHE A 156 -5.26 12.14 5.40
C PHE A 156 -5.65 10.74 4.93
N VAL A 157 -5.64 10.55 3.61
CA VAL A 157 -5.58 9.24 2.97
C VAL A 157 -4.16 9.05 2.48
N VAL A 158 -3.46 8.01 2.97
CA VAL A 158 -2.05 7.80 2.62
C VAL A 158 -1.90 6.55 1.73
N ASN A 159 -1.09 6.69 0.69
CA ASN A 159 -0.78 5.66 -0.29
C ASN A 159 0.73 5.56 -0.49
N GLY A 160 1.19 4.40 -0.89
CA GLY A 160 2.56 4.15 -1.31
C GLY A 160 2.69 2.75 -1.89
N ALA A 161 3.66 2.55 -2.77
CA ALA A 161 3.90 1.25 -3.40
C ALA A 161 5.14 0.56 -2.83
N SER A 162 5.10 -0.78 -2.73
CA SER A 162 6.23 -1.59 -2.29
C SER A 162 6.73 -1.14 -0.90
N LYS A 163 8.00 -0.84 -0.73
CA LYS A 163 8.56 -0.31 0.54
C LYS A 163 7.92 1.00 1.01
N ARG A 164 7.34 1.80 0.11
CA ARG A 164 6.56 3.00 0.47
C ARG A 164 5.15 2.63 0.94
N GLY A 165 4.61 1.51 0.46
CA GLY A 165 3.41 0.87 1.02
C GLY A 165 3.67 0.31 2.42
N TRP A 166 4.87 -0.21 2.66
CA TRP A 166 5.32 -0.59 4.00
C TRP A 166 5.36 0.63 4.93
N ALA A 167 5.95 1.75 4.48
CA ALA A 167 5.91 3.01 5.22
C ALA A 167 4.48 3.53 5.42
N THR A 168 3.56 3.32 4.47
CA THR A 168 2.13 3.67 4.59
C THR A 168 1.47 2.94 5.76
N TRP A 169 1.65 1.62 5.87
CA TRP A 169 1.15 0.85 7.00
C TRP A 169 1.70 1.36 8.34
N LEU A 170 3.01 1.54 8.41
CA LEU A 170 3.66 1.97 9.65
C LEU A 170 3.30 3.41 10.04
N ALA A 171 3.12 4.31 9.06
CA ALA A 171 2.64 5.67 9.31
C ALA A 171 1.24 5.67 9.92
N ALA A 172 0.33 4.85 9.38
CA ALA A 172 -1.02 4.70 9.92
C ALA A 172 -1.06 4.10 11.34
N ALA A 173 -0.05 3.33 11.72
CA ALA A 173 0.06 2.80 13.08
C ALA A 173 0.43 3.87 14.11
N VAL A 174 1.01 5.02 13.70
CA VAL A 174 1.58 6.02 14.60
C VAL A 174 0.97 7.41 14.51
N ASP A 175 0.28 7.74 13.40
CA ASP A 175 -0.31 9.07 13.20
C ASP A 175 -1.84 8.98 13.00
N LYS A 176 -2.58 9.51 13.96
CA LYS A 176 -4.05 9.45 13.99
C LYS A 176 -4.73 10.36 12.95
N ARG A 177 -4.00 11.26 12.30
CA ARG A 177 -4.52 12.07 11.19
C ARG A 177 -4.76 11.22 9.94
N ILE A 178 -4.14 10.03 9.87
CA ILE A 178 -4.36 9.08 8.78
C ILE A 178 -5.68 8.36 9.03
N THR A 179 -6.70 8.75 8.29
CA THR A 179 -8.07 8.25 8.42
C THR A 179 -8.44 7.19 7.38
N ALA A 180 -7.59 6.96 6.39
CA ALA A 180 -7.66 5.82 5.47
C ALA A 180 -6.29 5.55 4.84
N ILE A 181 -6.04 4.33 4.38
CA ILE A 181 -4.81 3.95 3.69
C ILE A 181 -5.08 3.12 2.43
N ALA A 182 -4.16 3.24 1.46
CA ALA A 182 -4.20 2.42 0.26
C ALA A 182 -2.78 1.90 -0.08
N PRO A 183 -2.23 0.94 0.68
CA PRO A 183 -0.94 0.33 0.38
C PRO A 183 -1.00 -0.49 -0.90
N MET A 184 0.03 -0.35 -1.75
CA MET A 184 0.12 -1.01 -3.05
C MET A 184 1.28 -2.00 -3.08
N VAL A 185 1.07 -3.14 -3.69
CA VAL A 185 2.04 -4.21 -3.96
C VAL A 185 2.93 -4.53 -2.75
N ILE A 186 2.32 -4.61 -1.58
CA ILE A 186 3.00 -4.88 -0.31
C ILE A 186 2.17 -5.81 0.58
N GLY A 187 2.54 -7.08 0.60
CA GLY A 187 1.91 -8.12 1.39
C GLY A 187 2.67 -8.47 2.69
N THR A 188 3.45 -7.54 3.24
CA THR A 188 4.40 -7.82 4.34
C THR A 188 3.80 -8.03 5.71
N LEU A 189 2.49 -7.99 5.90
CA LEU A 189 1.90 -8.25 7.21
C LEU A 189 2.11 -9.71 7.62
N ASN A 190 2.51 -9.94 8.87
CA ASN A 190 2.88 -11.25 9.39
C ASN A 190 4.10 -11.85 8.66
N ILE A 191 5.18 -11.05 8.61
CA ILE A 191 6.40 -11.35 7.85
C ILE A 191 6.90 -12.78 8.10
N LYS A 192 6.87 -13.25 9.35
CA LYS A 192 7.33 -14.61 9.68
C LYS A 192 6.51 -15.67 8.97
N ALA A 193 5.19 -15.57 8.98
CA ALA A 193 4.29 -16.53 8.33
C ALA A 193 4.43 -16.46 6.80
N GLN A 194 4.55 -15.26 6.24
CA GLN A 194 4.79 -15.04 4.80
C GLN A 194 6.06 -15.72 4.30
N LEU A 195 7.18 -15.49 4.99
CA LEU A 195 8.45 -16.07 4.60
C LEU A 195 8.46 -17.60 4.74
N HIS A 196 7.86 -18.12 5.80
CA HIS A 196 7.72 -19.57 5.98
C HIS A 196 6.86 -20.20 4.87
N TRP A 197 5.72 -19.59 4.55
CA TRP A 197 4.84 -20.05 3.49
C TRP A 197 5.49 -19.98 2.11
N SER A 198 6.19 -18.90 1.79
CA SER A 198 6.93 -18.75 0.55
C SER A 198 8.00 -19.85 0.38
N GLU A 199 8.69 -20.24 1.46
CA GLU A 199 9.68 -21.32 1.44
C GLU A 199 9.01 -22.70 1.22
N GLN A 200 7.83 -22.93 1.81
CA GLN A 200 7.06 -24.16 1.59
C GLN A 200 6.57 -24.28 0.14
N ILE A 201 6.05 -23.17 -0.44
CA ILE A 201 5.49 -23.16 -1.80
C ILE A 201 6.57 -23.22 -2.87
N TYR A 202 7.62 -22.42 -2.74
CA TYR A 202 8.64 -22.26 -3.78
C TYR A 202 9.92 -23.04 -3.53
N GLY A 203 10.02 -23.77 -2.40
CA GLY A 203 11.25 -24.44 -1.97
C GLY A 203 12.38 -23.49 -1.57
N LYS A 204 12.20 -22.17 -1.77
CA LYS A 204 13.14 -21.11 -1.45
C LYS A 204 12.41 -19.77 -1.37
N GLN A 205 13.05 -18.77 -0.81
CA GLN A 205 12.52 -17.41 -0.85
C GLN A 205 12.56 -16.83 -2.27
N SER A 206 11.67 -15.88 -2.56
CA SER A 206 11.71 -15.13 -3.81
C SER A 206 13.08 -14.49 -4.01
N THR A 207 13.62 -14.56 -5.24
CA THR A 207 14.87 -13.88 -5.61
C THR A 207 14.77 -12.36 -5.46
N LYS A 208 13.56 -11.81 -5.49
CA LYS A 208 13.29 -10.39 -5.24
C LYS A 208 13.52 -9.96 -3.78
N LEU A 209 13.55 -10.94 -2.86
CA LEU A 209 13.84 -10.71 -1.43
C LEU A 209 15.31 -11.00 -1.08
N LYS A 210 16.21 -11.12 -2.08
CA LYS A 210 17.62 -11.49 -1.90
C LYS A 210 18.32 -10.68 -0.82
N ASP A 211 18.19 -9.35 -0.84
CA ASP A 211 18.83 -8.45 0.12
C ASP A 211 18.47 -8.77 1.58
N TYR A 212 17.25 -9.21 1.82
CA TYR A 212 16.76 -9.58 3.16
C TYR A 212 17.13 -11.03 3.54
N THR A 213 17.09 -11.94 2.57
CA THR A 213 17.37 -13.37 2.81
C THR A 213 18.84 -13.62 3.08
N GLU A 214 19.75 -12.87 2.47
CA GLU A 214 21.18 -12.88 2.76
C GLU A 214 21.50 -12.49 4.21
N LEU A 215 20.63 -11.72 4.84
CA LEU A 215 20.76 -11.36 6.26
C LEU A 215 20.20 -12.42 7.20
N ASN A 216 19.67 -13.54 6.69
CA ASN A 216 18.98 -14.56 7.47
C ASN A 216 17.87 -14.03 8.40
N LEU A 217 17.21 -12.94 8.02
CA LEU A 217 16.12 -12.33 8.80
C LEU A 217 14.96 -13.31 9.06
N HIS A 218 14.77 -14.29 8.19
CA HIS A 218 13.75 -15.33 8.31
C HIS A 218 14.12 -16.48 9.26
N ARG A 219 15.41 -16.72 9.52
CA ARG A 219 15.92 -17.91 10.25
C ARG A 219 16.28 -17.64 11.71
N ASN A 220 16.59 -16.40 12.09
CA ASN A 220 17.00 -16.05 13.45
C ASN A 220 15.82 -16.10 14.43
N VAL A 221 15.36 -17.30 14.76
CA VAL A 221 14.36 -17.56 15.79
C VAL A 221 15.10 -17.59 17.15
N GLY A 222 14.68 -16.74 18.09
CA GLY A 222 15.27 -16.70 19.44
C GLY A 222 16.25 -15.57 19.73
N ASN A 223 16.64 -14.77 18.74
CA ASN A 223 17.44 -13.58 18.98
C ASN A 223 16.51 -12.41 19.39
N GLU A 224 16.69 -11.86 20.60
CA GLU A 224 15.88 -10.78 21.15
C GLU A 224 15.91 -9.51 20.27
N ALA A 225 17.07 -9.13 19.76
CA ALA A 225 17.21 -7.97 18.87
C ALA A 225 16.42 -8.16 17.56
N MET A 226 16.44 -9.38 17.00
CA MET A 226 15.65 -9.72 15.82
C MET A 226 14.15 -9.69 16.11
N GLN A 227 13.71 -10.20 17.26
CA GLN A 227 12.31 -10.13 17.65
C GLN A 227 11.86 -8.68 17.82
N LYS A 228 12.69 -7.85 18.44
CA LYS A 228 12.43 -6.42 18.61
C LYS A 228 12.35 -5.70 17.26
N LEU A 229 13.29 -5.99 16.35
CA LEU A 229 13.24 -5.45 14.98
C LEU A 229 11.93 -5.82 14.29
N ARG A 230 11.54 -7.10 14.28
CA ARG A 230 10.26 -7.55 13.68
C ARG A 230 9.06 -6.82 14.28
N ASN A 231 8.99 -6.68 15.60
CA ASN A 231 7.90 -5.96 16.27
C ASN A 231 7.81 -4.48 15.84
N TRP A 232 8.91 -3.89 15.38
CA TRP A 232 8.90 -2.52 14.89
C TRP A 232 8.54 -2.38 13.42
N ILE A 233 9.00 -3.33 12.58
CA ILE A 233 8.88 -3.21 11.14
C ILE A 233 7.71 -3.99 10.55
N ASP A 234 7.23 -5.04 11.22
CA ASP A 234 6.07 -5.80 10.77
C ASP A 234 4.78 -5.05 11.11
N PRO A 235 4.02 -4.58 10.12
CA PRO A 235 2.74 -3.92 10.39
C PRO A 235 1.76 -4.82 11.16
N TYR A 236 1.91 -6.13 11.07
CA TYR A 236 1.08 -7.07 11.82
C TYR A 236 1.19 -6.88 13.34
N ALA A 237 2.35 -6.42 13.85
CA ALA A 237 2.51 -6.08 15.27
C ALA A 237 1.58 -4.93 15.74
N TYR A 238 1.05 -4.16 14.79
CA TYR A 238 0.15 -3.03 15.03
C TYR A 238 -1.28 -3.28 14.53
N ILE A 239 -1.63 -4.52 14.20
CA ILE A 239 -2.84 -4.85 13.43
C ILE A 239 -4.12 -4.27 14.04
N HIS A 240 -4.23 -4.24 15.39
CA HIS A 240 -5.37 -3.69 16.11
C HIS A 240 -5.52 -2.18 15.98
N ARG A 241 -4.49 -1.46 15.50
CA ARG A 241 -4.54 -0.02 15.26
C ARG A 241 -5.16 0.33 13.91
N PHE A 242 -5.24 -0.63 13.00
CA PHE A 242 -5.76 -0.39 11.65
C PHE A 242 -7.29 -0.47 11.60
N THR A 243 -7.97 0.36 12.39
CA THR A 243 -9.44 0.44 12.42
C THR A 243 -10.01 1.34 11.33
N MET A 244 -9.15 2.18 10.69
CA MET A 244 -9.54 3.02 9.56
C MET A 244 -9.82 2.20 8.30
N PRO A 245 -10.59 2.74 7.33
CA PRO A 245 -10.74 2.17 5.99
C PRO A 245 -9.40 1.91 5.30
N LYS A 246 -9.29 0.76 4.65
CA LYS A 246 -8.10 0.39 3.88
C LYS A 246 -8.44 -0.31 2.58
N LEU A 247 -7.71 0.05 1.52
CA LEU A 247 -7.77 -0.57 0.20
C LEU A 247 -6.40 -1.17 -0.14
N LEU A 248 -6.32 -2.50 -0.23
CA LEU A 248 -5.11 -3.20 -0.64
C LEU A 248 -5.12 -3.33 -2.17
N LEU A 249 -4.06 -2.84 -2.82
CA LEU A 249 -3.89 -2.90 -4.27
C LEU A 249 -2.74 -3.86 -4.60
N LEU A 250 -3.04 -5.02 -5.19
CA LEU A 250 -2.07 -6.10 -5.42
C LEU A 250 -2.09 -6.57 -6.88
N GLY A 251 -1.04 -7.25 -7.32
CA GLY A 251 -0.98 -7.97 -8.59
C GLY A 251 -1.09 -9.48 -8.37
N THR A 252 -1.75 -10.20 -9.29
CA THR A 252 -1.88 -11.66 -9.18
C THR A 252 -0.57 -12.40 -9.46
N ASN A 253 0.34 -11.77 -10.20
CA ASN A 253 1.63 -12.35 -10.61
C ASN A 253 2.81 -11.61 -9.98
N ASP A 254 2.59 -10.98 -8.82
CA ASP A 254 3.66 -10.27 -8.11
C ASP A 254 4.78 -11.25 -7.71
N PRO A 255 6.03 -11.05 -8.18
CA PRO A 255 7.11 -11.99 -7.91
C PRO A 255 7.63 -11.93 -6.47
N PHE A 256 7.22 -10.96 -5.66
CA PHE A 256 7.66 -10.82 -4.27
C PHE A 256 6.90 -11.75 -3.31
N TRP A 257 5.60 -11.95 -3.56
CA TRP A 257 4.68 -12.59 -2.61
C TRP A 257 3.91 -13.74 -3.26
N THR A 258 3.45 -14.68 -2.45
CA THR A 258 2.49 -15.69 -2.92
C THR A 258 1.15 -15.03 -3.22
N VAL A 259 0.43 -15.52 -4.23
CA VAL A 259 -0.87 -14.96 -4.65
C VAL A 259 -1.91 -14.99 -3.52
N ASP A 260 -1.76 -15.93 -2.59
CA ASP A 260 -2.62 -16.12 -1.42
C ASP A 260 -2.05 -15.51 -0.13
N SER A 261 -1.08 -14.60 -0.23
CA SER A 261 -0.40 -13.94 0.89
C SER A 261 -1.35 -13.36 1.95
N LEU A 262 -2.54 -12.93 1.52
CA LEU A 262 -3.60 -12.41 2.39
C LEU A 262 -4.06 -13.39 3.46
N ARG A 263 -3.93 -14.70 3.24
CA ARG A 263 -4.35 -15.76 4.20
C ARG A 263 -3.71 -15.61 5.58
N HIS A 264 -2.54 -14.94 5.65
CA HIS A 264 -1.76 -14.78 6.87
C HIS A 264 -2.18 -13.61 7.75
N TYR A 265 -3.09 -12.75 7.28
CA TYR A 265 -3.49 -11.56 8.05
C TYR A 265 -4.90 -11.03 7.75
N TRP A 266 -5.56 -11.46 6.66
CA TRP A 266 -6.84 -10.88 6.25
C TRP A 266 -7.93 -11.01 7.33
N HIS A 267 -8.00 -12.15 7.99
CA HIS A 267 -9.01 -12.38 9.05
C HIS A 267 -8.78 -11.51 10.28
N ASP A 268 -7.51 -11.25 10.62
CA ASP A 268 -7.14 -10.48 11.81
C ASP A 268 -7.20 -8.97 11.57
N LEU A 269 -7.19 -8.57 10.29
CA LEU A 269 -7.23 -7.16 9.91
C LEU A 269 -8.63 -6.60 10.16
N PRO A 270 -8.79 -5.53 11.00
CA PRO A 270 -10.09 -4.94 11.28
C PRO A 270 -10.82 -4.41 10.04
N GLU A 271 -12.14 -4.39 10.07
CA GLU A 271 -12.97 -3.71 9.09
C GLU A 271 -12.91 -2.17 9.28
N PRO A 272 -13.23 -1.35 8.24
CA PRO A 272 -13.52 -1.71 6.86
C PRO A 272 -12.23 -2.00 6.06
N LYS A 273 -12.24 -3.03 5.23
CA LYS A 273 -11.11 -3.41 4.38
C LYS A 273 -11.59 -3.85 3.01
N LEU A 274 -10.90 -3.38 1.99
CA LEU A 274 -11.15 -3.70 0.60
C LEU A 274 -9.86 -4.23 -0.04
N ILE A 275 -10.03 -5.04 -1.05
CA ILE A 275 -8.92 -5.53 -1.86
C ILE A 275 -9.25 -5.38 -3.34
N TYR A 276 -8.27 -4.97 -4.11
CA TYR A 276 -8.27 -5.04 -5.56
C TYR A 276 -6.98 -5.74 -6.01
N GLN A 277 -7.13 -6.87 -6.70
CA GLN A 277 -6.01 -7.58 -7.32
C GLN A 277 -6.11 -7.39 -8.84
N THR A 278 -5.08 -6.81 -9.44
CA THR A 278 -4.99 -6.65 -10.90
C THR A 278 -4.61 -7.99 -11.51
N PRO A 279 -5.49 -8.60 -12.34
CA PRO A 279 -5.19 -9.88 -12.96
C PRO A 279 -4.04 -9.76 -13.97
N ASN A 280 -3.21 -10.79 -14.07
CA ASN A 280 -2.06 -10.85 -14.98
C ASN A 280 -1.04 -9.72 -14.78
N ALA A 281 -1.01 -9.14 -13.60
CA ALA A 281 -0.12 -8.03 -13.28
C ALA A 281 0.92 -8.42 -12.23
N GLY A 282 2.15 -8.02 -12.47
CA GLY A 282 3.25 -8.13 -11.54
C GLY A 282 3.28 -6.98 -10.53
N HIS A 283 4.48 -6.66 -10.07
CA HIS A 283 4.73 -5.62 -9.06
C HIS A 283 4.44 -4.18 -9.54
N ASP A 284 4.36 -3.97 -10.84
CA ASP A 284 4.05 -2.67 -11.48
C ASP A 284 2.54 -2.46 -11.74
N LEU A 285 1.71 -3.47 -11.45
CA LEU A 285 0.26 -3.46 -11.72
C LEU A 285 -0.09 -3.16 -13.18
N ASN A 286 0.76 -3.57 -14.14
CA ASN A 286 0.61 -3.30 -15.57
C ASN A 286 0.43 -1.80 -15.88
N GLY A 287 1.33 -0.97 -15.33
CA GLY A 287 1.26 0.48 -15.46
C GLY A 287 0.30 1.17 -14.50
N GLY A 288 -0.55 0.40 -13.79
CA GLY A 288 -1.33 0.89 -12.66
C GLY A 288 -2.63 1.63 -12.98
N ASP A 289 -3.07 1.73 -14.24
CA ASP A 289 -4.26 2.50 -14.62
C ASP A 289 -5.53 2.02 -13.91
N GLN A 290 -5.78 0.71 -13.87
CA GLN A 290 -6.96 0.16 -13.19
C GLN A 290 -6.87 0.35 -11.67
N ALA A 291 -5.66 0.21 -11.12
CA ALA A 291 -5.41 0.46 -9.70
C ALA A 291 -5.63 1.95 -9.35
N LEU A 292 -5.24 2.88 -10.23
CA LEU A 292 -5.48 4.31 -10.07
C LEU A 292 -6.97 4.64 -10.09
N GLN A 293 -7.76 4.06 -11.00
CA GLN A 293 -9.21 4.27 -11.04
C GLN A 293 -9.90 3.72 -9.78
N THR A 294 -9.46 2.57 -9.29
CA THR A 294 -9.97 1.99 -8.05
C THR A 294 -9.60 2.85 -6.84
N LEU A 295 -8.35 3.34 -6.79
CA LEU A 295 -7.89 4.26 -5.76
C LEU A 295 -8.67 5.58 -5.78
N ALA A 296 -8.97 6.11 -6.97
CA ALA A 296 -9.75 7.34 -7.13
C ALA A 296 -11.19 7.17 -6.61
N ALA A 297 -11.82 6.03 -6.91
CA ALA A 297 -13.14 5.69 -6.36
C ALA A 297 -13.12 5.56 -4.83
N PHE A 298 -12.10 4.90 -4.29
CA PHE A 298 -11.92 4.77 -2.85
C PHE A 298 -11.73 6.15 -2.17
N LEU A 299 -10.84 6.99 -2.71
CA LEU A 299 -10.60 8.34 -2.18
C LEU A 299 -11.87 9.19 -2.22
N GLU A 300 -12.63 9.14 -3.32
CA GLU A 300 -13.91 9.85 -3.45
C GLU A 300 -14.89 9.44 -2.35
N LEU A 301 -15.08 8.13 -2.13
CA LEU A 301 -15.97 7.64 -1.08
C LEU A 301 -15.53 8.10 0.32
N ILE A 302 -14.22 8.04 0.61
CA ILE A 302 -13.67 8.49 1.90
C ILE A 302 -13.83 10.01 2.07
N ALA A 303 -13.54 10.78 1.04
CA ALA A 303 -13.64 12.24 1.07
C ALA A 303 -15.09 12.69 1.28
N ASP A 304 -16.03 12.08 0.57
CA ASP A 304 -17.47 12.39 0.64
C ASP A 304 -18.17 11.76 1.86
N HIS A 305 -17.45 11.07 2.76
CA HIS A 305 -18.02 10.31 3.89
C HIS A 305 -19.07 9.28 3.47
N LYS A 306 -18.96 8.73 2.25
CA LYS A 306 -19.86 7.70 1.76
C LYS A 306 -19.44 6.32 2.30
N PRO A 307 -20.40 5.43 2.53
CA PRO A 307 -20.08 4.07 2.96
C PRO A 307 -19.29 3.33 1.88
N LEU A 308 -18.34 2.51 2.33
CA LEU A 308 -17.63 1.61 1.43
C LEU A 308 -18.49 0.41 1.05
N PRO A 309 -18.36 -0.12 -0.17
CA PRO A 309 -19.05 -1.34 -0.55
C PRO A 309 -18.63 -2.51 0.34
N LYS A 310 -19.60 -3.32 0.75
CA LYS A 310 -19.36 -4.57 1.46
C LYS A 310 -19.58 -5.72 0.49
N ILE A 311 -18.54 -6.50 0.29
CA ILE A 311 -18.58 -7.63 -0.61
C ILE A 311 -18.18 -8.88 0.16
N ALA A 312 -19.12 -9.82 0.27
CA ALA A 312 -18.90 -11.10 0.93
C ALA A 312 -18.81 -12.23 -0.10
N TRP A 313 -18.12 -13.29 0.26
CA TRP A 313 -18.07 -14.49 -0.56
C TRP A 313 -17.97 -15.74 0.31
N LYS A 314 -18.51 -16.85 -0.20
CA LYS A 314 -18.41 -18.17 0.40
C LYS A 314 -18.01 -19.19 -0.65
N PHE A 315 -17.14 -20.09 -0.24
CA PHE A 315 -16.78 -21.29 -0.99
C PHE A 315 -17.32 -22.52 -0.23
N ASN A 316 -18.15 -23.31 -0.90
CA ASN A 316 -18.67 -24.54 -0.35
C ASN A 316 -18.21 -25.72 -1.22
N ASN A 317 -17.44 -26.64 -0.66
CA ASN A 317 -17.06 -27.86 -1.34
C ASN A 317 -18.29 -28.80 -1.47
N VAL A 318 -18.51 -29.33 -2.67
CA VAL A 318 -19.61 -30.26 -2.97
C VAL A 318 -19.03 -31.60 -3.39
N ALA A 319 -19.13 -32.59 -2.51
CA ALA A 319 -18.78 -34.00 -2.76
C ALA A 319 -17.38 -34.19 -3.38
N ASN A 320 -16.44 -33.32 -3.08
CA ASN A 320 -15.06 -33.32 -3.64
C ASN A 320 -14.99 -33.27 -5.19
N THR A 321 -16.00 -32.76 -5.83
CA THR A 321 -16.05 -32.63 -7.31
C THR A 321 -16.14 -31.19 -7.77
N HIS A 322 -16.79 -30.33 -7.00
CA HIS A 322 -17.04 -28.94 -7.34
C HIS A 322 -16.93 -28.04 -6.11
N ILE A 323 -16.64 -26.77 -6.36
CA ILE A 323 -16.72 -25.68 -5.39
C ILE A 323 -17.85 -24.75 -5.81
N ASN A 324 -18.87 -24.59 -4.97
CA ASN A 324 -19.87 -23.56 -5.19
C ASN A 324 -19.35 -22.22 -4.62
N VAL A 325 -19.36 -21.21 -5.48
CA VAL A 325 -18.96 -19.84 -5.13
C VAL A 325 -20.22 -18.99 -5.04
N HIS A 326 -20.43 -18.37 -3.90
CA HIS A 326 -21.48 -17.38 -3.68
C HIS A 326 -20.82 -16.02 -3.43
N ILE A 327 -21.33 -15.00 -4.12
CA ILE A 327 -20.85 -13.63 -4.02
C ILE A 327 -22.03 -12.74 -3.71
N ASP A 328 -21.88 -11.92 -2.66
CA ASP A 328 -22.91 -11.01 -2.19
C ASP A 328 -22.31 -9.59 -2.11
N SER A 329 -23.05 -8.61 -2.61
CA SER A 329 -22.71 -7.18 -2.49
C SER A 329 -23.89 -6.46 -1.82
N ASN A 330 -23.59 -5.52 -0.91
CA ASN A 330 -24.62 -4.66 -0.32
C ASN A 330 -25.13 -3.57 -1.27
N GLU A 331 -24.53 -3.46 -2.45
CA GLU A 331 -24.92 -2.50 -3.48
C GLU A 331 -24.92 -3.17 -4.87
N PRO A 332 -25.73 -2.67 -5.82
CA PRO A 332 -25.71 -3.16 -7.17
C PRO A 332 -24.35 -3.04 -7.82
N VAL A 333 -23.94 -4.07 -8.55
CA VAL A 333 -22.67 -4.10 -9.32
C VAL A 333 -22.98 -4.23 -10.81
N GLY A 334 -22.16 -3.58 -11.65
CA GLY A 334 -22.33 -3.62 -13.11
C GLY A 334 -21.95 -4.97 -13.72
N ALA A 335 -20.94 -5.63 -13.16
CA ALA A 335 -20.47 -6.95 -13.58
C ALA A 335 -19.70 -7.66 -12.46
N ILE A 336 -19.76 -8.98 -12.48
CA ILE A 336 -18.92 -9.84 -11.66
C ILE A 336 -18.18 -10.80 -12.59
N SER A 337 -16.85 -10.84 -12.46
CA SER A 337 -15.99 -11.79 -13.17
C SER A 337 -15.26 -12.66 -12.17
N LEU A 338 -15.24 -13.95 -12.42
CA LEU A 338 -14.38 -14.90 -11.77
C LEU A 338 -13.13 -15.09 -12.63
N TRP A 339 -11.98 -14.77 -12.06
CA TRP A 339 -10.70 -15.05 -12.69
C TRP A 339 -10.14 -16.32 -12.12
N SER A 340 -9.56 -17.15 -12.98
CA SER A 340 -8.94 -18.39 -12.56
C SER A 340 -7.67 -18.68 -13.34
N THR A 341 -6.79 -19.47 -12.74
CA THR A 341 -5.60 -20.00 -13.36
C THR A 341 -5.29 -21.36 -12.75
N HIS A 342 -4.64 -22.24 -13.54
CA HIS A 342 -4.20 -23.57 -13.12
C HIS A 342 -2.67 -23.64 -13.11
N SER A 343 -2.10 -24.42 -12.17
CA SER A 343 -0.69 -24.75 -12.10
C SER A 343 -0.49 -26.19 -11.62
N ASP A 344 0.56 -26.84 -12.06
CA ASP A 344 0.95 -28.18 -11.55
C ASP A 344 1.50 -28.10 -10.13
N ASP A 345 1.93 -26.93 -9.70
CA ASP A 345 2.38 -26.62 -8.35
C ASP A 345 1.63 -25.40 -7.78
N LEU A 346 2.04 -24.90 -6.62
CA LEU A 346 1.43 -23.72 -5.98
C LEU A 346 2.06 -22.38 -6.43
N ASP A 347 2.97 -22.40 -7.40
CA ASP A 347 3.62 -21.20 -7.94
C ASP A 347 2.83 -20.65 -9.13
N PHE A 348 2.02 -19.63 -8.86
CA PHE A 348 1.18 -18.98 -9.87
C PHE A 348 1.81 -17.72 -10.48
N ARG A 349 3.06 -17.39 -10.16
CA ARG A 349 3.70 -16.14 -10.59
C ARG A 349 3.81 -15.97 -12.10
N ASN A 350 3.91 -17.06 -12.84
CA ASN A 350 4.06 -17.05 -14.32
C ASN A 350 2.80 -17.50 -15.05
N ASN A 351 1.72 -17.79 -14.34
CA ASN A 351 0.51 -18.32 -14.94
C ASN A 351 -0.38 -17.22 -15.52
N GLN A 352 -1.06 -17.55 -16.62
CA GLN A 352 -2.06 -16.68 -17.25
C GLN A 352 -3.40 -16.86 -16.57
N TRP A 353 -3.99 -15.77 -16.09
CA TRP A 353 -5.33 -15.73 -15.53
C TRP A 353 -6.35 -15.46 -16.63
N THR A 354 -7.45 -16.19 -16.60
CA THR A 354 -8.57 -16.04 -17.52
C THR A 354 -9.84 -15.65 -16.78
N ALA A 355 -10.67 -14.82 -17.43
CA ALA A 355 -11.91 -14.32 -16.86
C ALA A 355 -13.11 -15.09 -17.35
N GLN A 356 -14.01 -15.42 -16.43
CA GLN A 356 -15.38 -15.87 -16.73
C GLN A 356 -16.35 -14.84 -16.14
N LYS A 357 -17.17 -14.21 -17.02
CA LYS A 357 -18.24 -13.33 -16.56
C LYS A 357 -19.34 -14.19 -15.92
N LEU A 358 -19.76 -13.80 -14.72
CA LEU A 358 -20.82 -14.46 -13.99
C LEU A 358 -22.18 -13.82 -14.27
N ASN A 359 -23.23 -14.64 -14.24
CA ASN A 359 -24.59 -14.14 -14.24
C ASN A 359 -24.90 -13.53 -12.87
N ILE A 360 -25.36 -12.29 -12.88
CA ILE A 360 -25.81 -11.58 -11.69
C ILE A 360 -27.32 -11.64 -11.56
N THR A 361 -27.84 -11.57 -10.35
CA THR A 361 -29.28 -11.51 -10.08
C THR A 361 -29.89 -10.21 -10.63
N ARG A 362 -31.23 -10.16 -10.72
CA ARG A 362 -31.95 -8.97 -11.26
C ARG A 362 -31.68 -7.69 -10.46
N ASP A 363 -31.47 -7.82 -9.15
CA ASP A 363 -31.08 -6.72 -8.25
C ASP A 363 -29.58 -6.35 -8.36
N SER A 364 -28.83 -7.06 -9.23
CA SER A 364 -27.40 -6.86 -9.46
C SER A 364 -26.51 -6.96 -8.21
N SER A 365 -26.97 -7.65 -7.17
CA SER A 365 -26.25 -7.73 -5.88
C SER A 365 -25.66 -9.10 -5.59
N HIS A 366 -26.10 -10.17 -6.30
CA HIS A 366 -25.67 -11.55 -6.04
C HIS A 366 -25.19 -12.26 -7.30
N ALA A 367 -24.22 -13.14 -7.15
CA ALA A 367 -23.84 -14.12 -8.17
C ALA A 367 -23.54 -15.47 -7.53
N LYS A 368 -23.84 -16.54 -8.30
CA LYS A 368 -23.52 -17.91 -7.93
C LYS A 368 -22.91 -18.63 -9.13
N THR A 369 -21.91 -19.44 -8.87
CA THR A 369 -21.34 -20.34 -9.87
C THR A 369 -20.85 -21.61 -9.20
N SER A 370 -20.76 -22.69 -9.99
CA SER A 370 -20.14 -23.93 -9.58
C SER A 370 -18.90 -24.18 -10.41
N ILE A 371 -17.81 -24.49 -9.79
CA ILE A 371 -16.48 -24.61 -10.40
C ILE A 371 -16.02 -26.05 -10.19
N PRO A 372 -15.67 -26.82 -11.26
CA PRO A 372 -15.13 -28.14 -11.10
C PRO A 372 -13.77 -28.06 -10.40
N LEU A 373 -13.47 -29.03 -9.53
CA LEU A 373 -12.13 -29.21 -9.02
C LEU A 373 -11.18 -29.66 -10.13
N PRO A 374 -9.92 -29.24 -10.14
CA PRO A 374 -8.96 -29.71 -11.12
C PRO A 374 -8.70 -31.21 -10.97
N HIS A 375 -8.50 -31.91 -12.07
CA HIS A 375 -8.16 -33.35 -12.04
C HIS A 375 -6.78 -33.61 -11.46
N SER A 376 -5.87 -32.64 -11.61
CA SER A 376 -4.50 -32.68 -11.06
C SER A 376 -4.02 -31.23 -10.80
N GLY A 377 -2.95 -31.08 -10.04
CA GLY A 377 -2.38 -29.78 -9.74
C GLY A 377 -3.27 -28.90 -8.85
N TYR A 378 -3.15 -27.61 -9.01
CA TYR A 378 -3.80 -26.58 -8.18
C TYR A 378 -4.49 -25.54 -9.04
N GLN A 379 -5.57 -25.00 -8.53
CA GLN A 379 -6.29 -23.93 -9.19
C GLN A 379 -6.48 -22.76 -8.24
N ALA A 380 -6.13 -21.56 -8.69
CA ALA A 380 -6.33 -20.32 -7.96
C ALA A 380 -7.50 -19.54 -8.56
N TYR A 381 -8.23 -18.83 -7.71
CA TYR A 381 -9.38 -18.03 -8.08
C TYR A 381 -9.29 -16.63 -7.49
N LEU A 382 -9.68 -15.66 -8.30
CA LEU A 382 -9.82 -14.27 -7.93
C LEU A 382 -11.18 -13.76 -8.41
N ARG A 383 -11.81 -12.92 -7.62
CA ARG A 383 -13.05 -12.27 -8.01
C ARG A 383 -12.82 -10.80 -8.30
N LEU A 384 -13.42 -10.30 -9.37
CA LEU A 384 -13.49 -8.89 -9.69
C LEU A 384 -14.95 -8.46 -9.80
N CYS A 385 -15.36 -7.50 -8.95
CA CYS A 385 -16.66 -6.83 -9.04
C CYS A 385 -16.42 -5.42 -9.60
N LEU A 386 -17.15 -5.07 -10.67
CA LEU A 386 -17.10 -3.75 -11.30
C LEU A 386 -18.43 -3.02 -11.06
N ARG A 387 -18.35 -1.74 -10.72
CA ARG A 387 -19.50 -0.82 -10.73
C ARG A 387 -19.72 -0.20 -12.08
#